data_579d56f39cc9eb5e120609dfe91b6d31
#
_entry.id   579d56f39cc9eb5e120609dfe91b6d31
#
_cell.length_a   1.000
_cell.length_b   1.000
_cell.length_c   1.000
_cell.angle_alpha   90.00
_cell.angle_beta   90.00
_cell.angle_gamma   90.00
#
_symmetry.space_group_name_H-M   'P 1'
#
loop_
_entity.id
_entity.type
_entity.pdbx_description
1 polymer ?
#
loop_
_entity_poly.entity_id
_entity_poly.type
_entity_poly.pdbx_seq_one_letter_code
_entity_poly.pdbx_strand_id
1 'polypeptide(L)'
;MNILCCINKKHFKNLCLVIFSLVKKNKDSYINLYIGSGNFTNIKDKYECVTKEQVEFLNKELKKYNSLNEVYLVNIDDYPSIHNEIEKSFASKTKFSPYALIRLYVNKLNILKDLDRILYLDTDMAVNGNITSLYETPFDGKLMAASKDILDKNKPDDRNPNINSGMLLLNMKELSKTDLLEKTIALMNSKLYLTPDQTALNKIFKNKIKYVSYKYNWQNRKGPLPKDVVIRHYNGIFVWFPYPHFFHGLPTDDNLKRFYRQRKEHDFDDTIELVKEYKKNNPNLF
;
A
#
# COMPACT_ATOMS: atom_id res chain seq x y z
N MET A 1 14.15 8.02 1.08
CA MET A 1 13.48 6.73 0.81
C MET A 1 12.36 6.96 -0.19
N ASN A 2 12.22 6.09 -1.21
CA ASN A 2 11.17 6.16 -2.22
C ASN A 2 9.99 5.30 -1.78
N ILE A 3 8.84 5.90 -1.56
CA ILE A 3 7.61 5.24 -1.08
C ILE A 3 6.53 5.38 -2.13
N LEU A 4 5.85 4.30 -2.50
CA LEU A 4 4.71 4.28 -3.42
C LEU A 4 3.45 3.91 -2.65
N CYS A 5 2.42 4.74 -2.77
CA CYS A 5 1.05 4.44 -2.36
C CYS A 5 0.11 4.65 -3.54
N CYS A 6 -0.90 3.79 -3.71
CA CYS A 6 -1.83 3.88 -4.83
C CYS A 6 -3.26 4.07 -4.32
N ILE A 7 -3.89 5.19 -4.69
CA ILE A 7 -5.22 5.57 -4.18
C ILE A 7 -6.06 6.34 -5.20
N ASN A 8 -7.34 6.48 -4.88
CA ASN A 8 -8.22 7.49 -5.45
C ASN A 8 -8.40 8.69 -4.50
N LYS A 9 -8.97 9.77 -5.01
CA LYS A 9 -9.29 11.01 -4.29
C LYS A 9 -10.04 10.74 -2.96
N LYS A 10 -11.04 9.89 -2.97
CA LYS A 10 -11.89 9.58 -1.80
C LYS A 10 -11.12 8.96 -0.64
N HIS A 11 -10.03 8.24 -0.90
CA HIS A 11 -9.22 7.57 0.12
C HIS A 11 -8.03 8.41 0.59
N PHE A 12 -8.00 9.70 0.27
CA PHE A 12 -6.93 10.62 0.65
C PHE A 12 -6.65 10.64 2.15
N LYS A 13 -7.69 10.60 2.98
CA LYS A 13 -7.60 10.47 4.43
C LYS A 13 -6.78 9.24 4.87
N ASN A 14 -6.94 8.12 4.19
CA ASN A 14 -6.20 6.90 4.50
C ASN A 14 -4.71 7.07 4.18
N LEU A 15 -4.39 7.68 3.04
CA LEU A 15 -3.03 8.05 2.68
C LEU A 15 -2.40 8.96 3.75
N CYS A 16 -3.12 9.97 4.21
CA CYS A 16 -2.65 10.86 5.27
C CYS A 16 -2.27 10.09 6.55
N LEU A 17 -3.08 9.11 6.97
CA LEU A 17 -2.77 8.29 8.14
C LEU A 17 -1.45 7.52 7.97
N VAL A 18 -1.29 6.83 6.84
CA VAL A 18 -0.06 6.08 6.53
C VAL A 18 1.14 7.02 6.54
N ILE A 19 1.06 8.12 5.80
CA ILE A 19 2.21 8.98 5.53
C ILE A 19 2.59 9.83 6.75
N PHE A 20 1.62 10.38 7.49
CA PHE A 20 1.94 11.11 8.71
C PHE A 20 2.48 10.20 9.81
N SER A 21 1.98 8.96 9.94
CA SER A 21 2.59 7.98 10.85
C SER A 21 4.02 7.64 10.43
N LEU A 22 4.28 7.51 9.12
CA LEU A 22 5.60 7.22 8.56
C LEU A 22 6.61 8.34 8.85
N VAL A 23 6.29 9.61 8.48
CA VAL A 23 7.24 10.73 8.62
C VAL A 23 7.52 11.06 10.08
N LYS A 24 6.54 10.90 10.98
CA LYS A 24 6.73 11.06 12.43
C LYS A 24 7.82 10.14 13.00
N LYS A 25 7.92 8.92 12.48
CA LYS A 25 8.85 7.89 12.97
C LYS A 25 10.17 7.84 12.19
N ASN A 26 10.30 8.62 11.10
CA ASN A 26 11.46 8.59 10.20
C ASN A 26 11.97 10.00 9.85
N LYS A 27 12.02 10.90 10.84
CA LYS A 27 12.40 12.31 10.64
C LYS A 27 13.83 12.51 10.12
N ASP A 28 14.73 11.59 10.45
CA ASP A 28 16.12 11.62 10.04
C ASP A 28 16.34 11.19 8.58
N SER A 29 15.29 10.68 7.94
CA SER A 29 15.32 10.28 6.55
C SER A 29 14.42 11.17 5.71
N TYR A 30 14.89 11.59 4.52
CA TYR A 30 13.98 12.24 3.58
C TYR A 30 13.19 11.18 2.78
N ILE A 31 11.97 11.56 2.43
CA ILE A 31 10.99 10.67 1.79
C ILE A 31 10.52 11.31 0.48
N ASN A 32 10.69 10.58 -0.62
CA ASN A 32 10.02 10.83 -1.88
C ASN A 32 8.75 9.97 -1.90
N LEU A 33 7.60 10.60 -1.75
CA LEU A 33 6.30 9.95 -1.83
C LEU A 33 5.78 9.99 -3.26
N TYR A 34 5.55 8.84 -3.86
CA TYR A 34 4.90 8.68 -5.14
C TYR A 34 3.45 8.24 -4.93
N ILE A 35 2.50 9.01 -5.45
CA ILE A 35 1.08 8.71 -5.34
C ILE A 35 0.60 8.21 -6.69
N GLY A 36 0.41 6.89 -6.83
CA GLY A 36 -0.20 6.29 -8.00
C GLY A 36 -1.71 6.53 -8.01
N SER A 37 -2.22 7.24 -9.02
CA SER A 37 -3.64 7.57 -9.15
C SER A 37 -4.04 7.75 -10.60
N GLY A 38 -5.34 7.81 -10.88
CA GLY A 38 -5.91 8.02 -12.20
C GLY A 38 -7.43 8.03 -12.14
N ASN A 39 -8.06 8.40 -13.24
CA ASN A 39 -9.52 8.41 -13.35
C ASN A 39 -10.03 7.08 -13.93
N PHE A 40 -10.64 6.26 -13.10
CA PHE A 40 -11.26 4.98 -13.49
C PHE A 40 -12.79 5.06 -13.33
N THR A 41 -13.37 6.21 -13.67
CA THR A 41 -14.81 6.48 -13.53
C THR A 41 -15.68 5.56 -14.37
N ASN A 42 -15.15 5.02 -15.47
CA ASN A 42 -15.82 3.96 -16.26
C ASN A 42 -16.03 2.67 -15.46
N ILE A 43 -15.23 2.40 -14.41
CA ILE A 43 -15.42 1.26 -13.51
C ILE A 43 -16.43 1.63 -12.40
N LYS A 44 -16.25 2.81 -11.78
CA LYS A 44 -17.14 3.37 -10.75
C LYS A 44 -16.98 4.88 -10.69
N ASP A 45 -18.08 5.63 -10.62
CA ASP A 45 -18.11 7.10 -10.59
C ASP A 45 -17.17 7.72 -9.55
N LYS A 46 -16.99 7.05 -8.41
CA LYS A 46 -16.13 7.52 -7.31
C LYS A 46 -14.64 7.27 -7.49
N TYR A 47 -14.23 6.66 -8.61
CA TYR A 47 -12.83 6.35 -8.88
C TYR A 47 -12.16 7.51 -9.64
N GLU A 48 -12.06 8.66 -8.94
CA GLU A 48 -11.40 9.87 -9.42
C GLU A 48 -9.92 9.90 -9.02
N CYS A 49 -9.11 10.56 -9.83
CA CYS A 49 -7.71 10.83 -9.55
C CYS A 49 -7.56 11.74 -8.31
N VAL A 50 -6.47 11.57 -7.57
CA VAL A 50 -6.02 12.51 -6.54
C VAL A 50 -5.81 13.88 -7.16
N THR A 51 -6.27 14.96 -6.51
CA THR A 51 -6.18 16.32 -7.04
C THR A 51 -4.82 16.95 -6.80
N LYS A 52 -4.49 17.98 -7.58
CA LYS A 52 -3.25 18.76 -7.38
C LYS A 52 -3.20 19.38 -6.00
N GLU A 53 -4.32 19.91 -5.52
CA GLU A 53 -4.42 20.54 -4.20
C GLU A 53 -4.14 19.52 -3.07
N GLN A 54 -4.57 18.27 -3.22
CA GLN A 54 -4.26 17.20 -2.27
C GLN A 54 -2.76 16.88 -2.27
N VAL A 55 -2.12 16.85 -3.44
CA VAL A 55 -0.68 16.62 -3.58
C VAL A 55 0.13 17.78 -2.98
N GLU A 56 -0.24 19.03 -3.30
CA GLU A 56 0.41 20.24 -2.76
C GLU A 56 0.26 20.32 -1.24
N PHE A 57 -0.92 20.00 -0.71
CA PHE A 57 -1.16 19.91 0.73
C PHE A 57 -0.19 18.92 1.40
N LEU A 58 -0.10 17.69 0.88
CA LEU A 58 0.83 16.70 1.43
C LEU A 58 2.28 17.17 1.33
N ASN A 59 2.68 17.72 0.19
CA ASN A 59 4.04 18.19 -0.01
C ASN A 59 4.41 19.28 1.02
N LYS A 60 3.52 20.24 1.24
CA LYS A 60 3.68 21.29 2.26
C LYS A 60 3.79 20.70 3.67
N GLU A 61 2.90 19.78 4.01
CA GLU A 61 2.86 19.21 5.36
C GLU A 61 4.05 18.27 5.64
N LEU A 62 4.48 17.48 4.64
CA LEU A 62 5.64 16.59 4.80
C LEU A 62 6.95 17.37 4.98
N LYS A 63 7.10 18.52 4.33
CA LYS A 63 8.28 19.39 4.47
C LYS A 63 8.45 19.95 5.89
N LYS A 64 7.42 19.97 6.70
CA LYS A 64 7.54 20.35 8.13
C LYS A 64 8.30 19.30 8.95
N TYR A 65 8.33 18.04 8.52
CA TYR A 65 9.07 16.95 9.19
C TYR A 65 10.52 16.86 8.71
N ASN A 66 10.72 17.02 7.40
CA ASN A 66 12.04 17.10 6.78
C ASN A 66 11.90 17.94 5.50
N SER A 67 12.67 19.01 5.36
CA SER A 67 12.59 19.95 4.23
C SER A 67 12.90 19.33 2.86
N LEU A 68 13.58 18.18 2.85
CA LEU A 68 13.92 17.41 1.65
C LEU A 68 12.81 16.43 1.23
N ASN A 69 11.73 16.32 1.99
CA ASN A 69 10.60 15.49 1.59
C ASN A 69 9.93 16.06 0.34
N GLU A 70 9.59 15.17 -0.60
CA GLU A 70 8.89 15.54 -1.85
C GLU A 70 7.71 14.59 -2.13
N VAL A 71 6.67 15.13 -2.75
CA VAL A 71 5.47 14.37 -3.14
C VAL A 71 5.24 14.48 -4.65
N TYR A 72 5.10 13.34 -5.31
CA TYR A 72 4.92 13.23 -6.74
C TYR A 72 3.59 12.53 -7.07
N LEU A 73 2.80 13.10 -7.95
CA LEU A 73 1.65 12.41 -8.54
C LEU A 73 2.13 11.57 -9.73
N VAL A 74 1.87 10.27 -9.68
CA VAL A 74 2.04 9.34 -10.79
C VAL A 74 0.66 9.15 -11.40
N ASN A 75 0.30 10.04 -12.33
CA ASN A 75 -1.01 10.03 -12.97
C ASN A 75 -1.06 8.96 -14.08
N ILE A 76 -1.90 7.94 -13.90
CA ILE A 76 -2.06 6.83 -14.84
C ILE A 76 -2.77 7.28 -16.12
N ASP A 77 -3.51 8.38 -16.09
CA ASP A 77 -4.15 8.95 -17.28
C ASP A 77 -3.11 9.41 -18.32
N ASP A 78 -1.87 9.70 -17.90
CA ASP A 78 -0.74 10.02 -18.77
C ASP A 78 -0.16 8.77 -19.49
N TYR A 79 -0.65 7.57 -19.16
CA TYR A 79 -0.22 6.27 -19.70
C TYR A 79 -1.42 5.49 -20.27
N PRO A 80 -1.98 5.88 -21.45
CA PRO A 80 -3.25 5.35 -21.97
C PRO A 80 -3.29 3.82 -22.12
N SER A 81 -2.18 3.18 -22.48
CA SER A 81 -2.11 1.72 -22.59
C SER A 81 -2.27 1.04 -21.22
N ILE A 82 -1.57 1.54 -20.19
CA ILE A 82 -1.64 1.02 -18.82
C ILE A 82 -3.04 1.26 -18.25
N HIS A 83 -3.56 2.47 -18.43
CA HIS A 83 -4.92 2.82 -18.00
C HIS A 83 -5.96 1.84 -18.56
N ASN A 84 -5.94 1.62 -19.87
CA ASN A 84 -6.85 0.70 -20.56
C ASN A 84 -6.66 -0.78 -20.12
N GLU A 85 -5.42 -1.24 -19.89
CA GLU A 85 -5.15 -2.57 -19.35
C GLU A 85 -5.76 -2.75 -17.95
N ILE A 86 -5.63 -1.75 -17.07
CA ILE A 86 -6.20 -1.77 -15.73
C ILE A 86 -7.74 -1.78 -15.80
N GLU A 87 -8.36 -0.93 -16.62
CA GLU A 87 -9.82 -0.90 -16.77
C GLU A 87 -10.39 -2.24 -17.26
N LYS A 88 -9.72 -2.87 -18.22
CA LYS A 88 -10.16 -4.14 -18.81
C LYS A 88 -9.82 -5.36 -17.95
N SER A 89 -9.03 -5.22 -16.91
CA SER A 89 -8.60 -6.35 -16.07
C SER A 89 -9.79 -7.05 -15.39
N PHE A 90 -9.68 -8.37 -15.18
CA PHE A 90 -10.67 -9.11 -14.40
C PHE A 90 -10.74 -8.60 -12.95
N ALA A 91 -9.62 -8.19 -12.37
CA ALA A 91 -9.57 -7.66 -11.03
C ALA A 91 -10.42 -6.39 -10.88
N SER A 92 -10.37 -5.48 -11.84
CA SER A 92 -11.16 -4.24 -11.83
C SER A 92 -12.67 -4.45 -11.92
N LYS A 93 -13.11 -5.58 -12.48
CA LYS A 93 -14.52 -6.00 -12.53
C LYS A 93 -15.03 -6.60 -11.23
N THR A 94 -14.19 -6.75 -10.23
CA THR A 94 -14.53 -7.30 -8.91
C THR A 94 -14.67 -6.20 -7.85
N LYS A 95 -14.56 -6.56 -6.57
CA LYS A 95 -14.52 -5.60 -5.46
C LYS A 95 -13.13 -4.98 -5.23
N PHE A 96 -12.10 -5.44 -5.94
CA PHE A 96 -10.75 -4.91 -5.82
C PHE A 96 -10.64 -3.53 -6.45
N SER A 97 -9.83 -2.69 -5.83
CA SER A 97 -9.57 -1.35 -6.33
C SER A 97 -8.61 -1.40 -7.52
N PRO A 98 -8.90 -0.74 -8.66
CA PRO A 98 -7.97 -0.67 -9.79
C PRO A 98 -6.65 0.00 -9.39
N TYR A 99 -6.65 0.87 -8.40
CA TYR A 99 -5.45 1.54 -7.91
C TYR A 99 -4.41 0.57 -7.35
N ALA A 100 -4.83 -0.52 -6.71
CA ALA A 100 -3.91 -1.55 -6.23
C ALA A 100 -3.10 -2.21 -7.36
N LEU A 101 -3.62 -2.21 -8.60
CA LEU A 101 -2.94 -2.80 -9.75
C LEU A 101 -1.80 -1.93 -10.27
N ILE A 102 -1.79 -0.62 -9.99
CA ILE A 102 -0.76 0.32 -10.47
C ILE A 102 0.65 -0.14 -10.06
N ARG A 103 0.79 -0.76 -8.88
CA ARG A 103 2.07 -1.32 -8.40
C ARG A 103 2.68 -2.38 -9.31
N LEU A 104 1.90 -3.01 -10.19
CA LEU A 104 2.37 -4.01 -11.15
C LEU A 104 2.97 -3.39 -12.41
N TYR A 105 2.87 -2.07 -12.57
CA TYR A 105 3.37 -1.34 -13.73
C TYR A 105 4.57 -0.43 -13.41
N VAL A 106 5.16 -0.55 -12.21
CA VAL A 106 6.22 0.35 -11.73
C VAL A 106 7.43 0.45 -12.68
N ASN A 107 7.77 -0.63 -13.38
CA ASN A 107 8.86 -0.67 -14.37
C ASN A 107 8.52 0.04 -15.69
N LYS A 108 7.26 0.39 -15.93
CA LYS A 108 6.75 1.10 -17.11
C LYS A 108 6.43 2.57 -16.85
N LEU A 109 6.44 3.00 -15.59
CA LEU A 109 6.13 4.37 -15.20
C LEU A 109 7.41 5.21 -15.20
N ASN A 110 7.51 6.18 -16.10
CA ASN A 110 8.73 6.93 -16.38
C ASN A 110 9.41 7.51 -15.13
N ILE A 111 8.63 8.03 -14.18
CA ILE A 111 9.15 8.62 -12.95
C ILE A 111 9.68 7.57 -11.95
N LEU A 112 9.33 6.29 -12.11
CA LEU A 112 9.69 5.22 -11.18
C LEU A 112 10.76 4.27 -11.73
N LYS A 113 10.83 4.09 -13.06
CA LYS A 113 11.61 3.03 -13.71
C LYS A 113 13.12 3.08 -13.43
N ASP A 114 13.64 4.30 -13.20
CA ASP A 114 15.08 4.53 -12.98
C ASP A 114 15.48 4.54 -11.49
N LEU A 115 14.54 4.28 -10.59
CA LEU A 115 14.82 4.14 -9.16
C LEU A 115 15.54 2.82 -8.88
N ASP A 116 16.50 2.80 -7.94
CA ASP A 116 17.14 1.55 -7.51
C ASP A 116 16.17 0.65 -6.75
N ARG A 117 15.35 1.25 -5.89
CA ARG A 117 14.34 0.56 -5.07
C ARG A 117 13.17 1.46 -4.72
N ILE A 118 12.02 0.85 -4.48
CA ILE A 118 10.82 1.52 -4.01
C ILE A 118 10.07 0.64 -3.00
N LEU A 119 9.60 1.23 -1.92
CA LEU A 119 8.73 0.55 -0.96
C LEU A 119 7.27 0.89 -1.26
N TYR A 120 6.54 -0.10 -1.71
CA TYR A 120 5.08 -0.01 -1.85
C TYR A 120 4.40 -0.28 -0.51
N LEU A 121 3.42 0.55 -0.17
CA LEU A 121 2.55 0.38 1.00
C LEU A 121 1.09 0.54 0.61
N ASP A 122 0.25 -0.41 1.02
CA ASP A 122 -1.21 -0.26 0.97
C ASP A 122 -1.66 0.89 1.90
N THR A 123 -2.74 1.57 1.54
CA THR A 123 -3.22 2.73 2.29
C THR A 123 -4.13 2.37 3.48
N ASP A 124 -4.24 1.10 3.81
CA ASP A 124 -4.82 0.60 5.06
C ASP A 124 -3.74 0.15 6.06
N MET A 125 -2.62 0.85 6.05
CA MET A 125 -1.50 0.65 6.98
C MET A 125 -1.29 1.84 7.91
N ALA A 126 -0.49 1.65 8.97
CA ALA A 126 0.07 2.71 9.80
C ALA A 126 1.48 2.31 10.28
N VAL A 127 2.39 3.28 10.36
CA VAL A 127 3.81 3.05 10.68
C VAL A 127 4.08 3.44 12.14
N ASN A 128 4.50 2.47 12.95
CA ASN A 128 4.79 2.63 14.39
C ASN A 128 6.28 2.72 14.72
N GLY A 129 7.16 2.53 13.75
CA GLY A 129 8.61 2.53 14.00
C GLY A 129 9.43 3.01 12.83
N ASN A 130 10.75 3.05 13.02
CA ASN A 130 11.68 3.38 11.96
C ASN A 130 11.75 2.25 10.93
N ILE A 131 11.62 2.60 9.64
CA ILE A 131 11.62 1.64 8.53
C ILE A 131 12.94 1.56 7.78
N THR A 132 13.99 2.26 8.22
CA THR A 132 15.29 2.28 7.54
C THR A 132 15.84 0.87 7.33
N SER A 133 15.82 0.03 8.37
CA SER A 133 16.29 -1.36 8.26
C SER A 133 15.47 -2.21 7.27
N LEU A 134 14.18 -1.92 7.09
CA LEU A 134 13.38 -2.55 6.05
C LEU A 134 13.81 -2.03 4.68
N TYR A 135 13.88 -0.70 4.53
CA TYR A 135 14.19 -0.07 3.25
C TYR A 135 15.59 -0.43 2.74
N GLU A 136 16.56 -0.60 3.64
CA GLU A 136 17.94 -0.98 3.35
C GLU A 136 18.16 -2.49 3.26
N THR A 137 17.12 -3.31 3.48
CA THR A 137 17.24 -4.77 3.38
C THR A 137 17.99 -5.18 2.11
N PRO A 138 19.08 -5.94 2.21
CA PRO A 138 19.78 -6.47 1.03
C PRO A 138 18.89 -7.49 0.33
N PHE A 139 18.82 -7.40 -0.99
CA PHE A 139 17.96 -8.30 -1.77
C PHE A 139 18.55 -9.70 -1.96
N ASP A 140 19.88 -9.88 -1.82
CA ASP A 140 20.59 -11.16 -1.96
C ASP A 140 20.19 -11.90 -3.26
N GLY A 141 20.18 -11.16 -4.38
CA GLY A 141 19.79 -11.67 -5.69
C GLY A 141 18.29 -11.87 -5.89
N LYS A 142 17.45 -11.43 -4.93
CA LYS A 142 15.98 -11.45 -5.05
C LYS A 142 15.46 -10.16 -5.68
N LEU A 143 14.24 -10.23 -6.20
CA LEU A 143 13.61 -9.13 -6.94
C LEU A 143 12.68 -8.28 -6.08
N MET A 144 12.25 -8.83 -4.95
CA MET A 144 11.46 -8.09 -3.96
C MET A 144 11.71 -8.62 -2.54
N ALA A 145 11.41 -7.79 -1.54
CA ALA A 145 11.28 -8.24 -0.15
C ALA A 145 9.85 -8.02 0.34
N ALA A 146 9.32 -9.01 1.05
CA ALA A 146 7.95 -8.99 1.57
C ALA A 146 7.80 -9.89 2.81
N SER A 147 6.75 -9.67 3.60
CA SER A 147 6.41 -10.52 4.74
C SER A 147 5.42 -11.61 4.36
N LYS A 148 5.51 -12.75 5.06
CA LYS A 148 4.55 -13.85 4.93
C LYS A 148 3.12 -13.37 5.20
N ASP A 149 2.16 -13.92 4.46
CA ASP A 149 0.74 -13.72 4.73
C ASP A 149 0.32 -14.47 6.00
N ILE A 150 -0.40 -13.81 6.90
CA ILE A 150 -0.93 -14.44 8.12
C ILE A 150 -1.93 -15.56 7.82
N LEU A 151 -2.58 -15.51 6.66
CA LEU A 151 -3.54 -16.53 6.23
C LEU A 151 -2.85 -17.70 5.53
N ASP A 152 -1.54 -17.63 5.30
CA ASP A 152 -0.79 -18.73 4.73
C ASP A 152 -0.67 -19.87 5.75
N LYS A 153 -1.45 -20.92 5.52
CA LYS A 153 -1.47 -22.12 6.35
C LYS A 153 -0.41 -23.15 5.95
N ASN A 154 0.48 -22.79 5.02
CA ASN A 154 1.53 -23.71 4.60
C ASN A 154 2.39 -24.16 5.80
N LYS A 155 2.90 -25.38 5.69
CA LYS A 155 3.69 -26.03 6.74
C LYS A 155 4.86 -25.14 7.17
N PRO A 156 5.32 -25.24 8.44
CA PRO A 156 6.48 -24.49 8.94
C PRO A 156 7.73 -24.60 8.06
N ASP A 157 7.87 -25.71 7.36
CA ASP A 157 9.02 -26.04 6.50
C ASP A 157 8.89 -25.55 5.04
N ASP A 158 7.80 -24.84 4.70
CA ASP A 158 7.66 -24.30 3.34
C ASP A 158 8.71 -23.22 3.09
N ARG A 159 9.64 -23.53 2.19
CA ARG A 159 10.73 -22.61 1.79
C ARG A 159 10.22 -21.38 1.04
N ASN A 160 8.99 -21.40 0.55
CA ASN A 160 8.37 -20.32 -0.23
C ASN A 160 6.93 -20.08 0.22
N PRO A 161 6.71 -19.61 1.45
CA PRO A 161 5.36 -19.28 1.92
C PRO A 161 4.76 -18.15 1.07
N ASN A 162 3.43 -18.10 1.01
CA ASN A 162 2.77 -16.97 0.36
C ASN A 162 3.02 -15.68 1.13
N ILE A 163 3.28 -14.61 0.39
CA ILE A 163 3.40 -13.26 0.95
C ILE A 163 2.06 -12.53 0.92
N ASN A 164 1.93 -11.56 1.80
CA ASN A 164 0.91 -10.52 1.67
C ASN A 164 1.45 -9.36 0.83
N SER A 165 0.69 -8.94 -0.18
CA SER A 165 1.10 -7.95 -1.18
C SER A 165 0.95 -6.49 -0.73
N GLY A 166 0.47 -6.23 0.49
CA GLY A 166 0.25 -4.86 0.98
C GLY A 166 1.53 -4.09 1.32
N MET A 167 2.65 -4.80 1.57
CA MET A 167 3.96 -4.22 1.76
C MET A 167 4.96 -4.96 0.87
N LEU A 168 5.55 -4.24 -0.11
CA LEU A 168 6.53 -4.79 -1.06
C LEU A 168 7.71 -3.83 -1.20
N LEU A 169 8.90 -4.25 -0.80
CA LEU A 169 10.12 -3.55 -1.19
C LEU A 169 10.60 -4.14 -2.51
N LEU A 170 10.58 -3.35 -3.57
CA LEU A 170 10.89 -3.77 -4.94
C LEU A 170 12.31 -3.39 -5.31
N ASN A 171 13.08 -4.34 -5.87
CA ASN A 171 14.39 -4.12 -6.46
C ASN A 171 14.19 -3.65 -7.91
N MET A 172 13.99 -2.36 -8.11
CA MET A 172 13.63 -1.78 -9.39
C MET A 172 14.71 -2.03 -10.45
N LYS A 173 15.98 -1.92 -10.05
CA LYS A 173 17.13 -2.16 -10.94
C LYS A 173 17.15 -3.58 -11.52
N GLU A 174 16.80 -4.59 -10.74
CA GLU A 174 16.77 -5.98 -11.23
C GLU A 174 15.43 -6.34 -11.85
N LEU A 175 14.31 -5.76 -11.38
CA LEU A 175 12.99 -5.97 -11.99
C LEU A 175 12.92 -5.47 -13.43
N SER A 176 13.56 -4.33 -13.73
CA SER A 176 13.59 -3.76 -15.09
C SER A 176 14.24 -4.65 -16.14
N LYS A 177 15.05 -5.62 -15.70
CA LYS A 177 15.73 -6.62 -16.56
C LYS A 177 14.87 -7.87 -16.82
N THR A 178 13.65 -7.92 -16.28
CA THR A 178 12.78 -9.10 -16.33
C THR A 178 11.39 -8.75 -16.87
N ASP A 179 10.65 -9.74 -17.32
CA ASP A 179 9.25 -9.67 -17.75
C ASP A 179 8.28 -10.22 -16.67
N LEU A 180 8.73 -10.32 -15.41
CA LEU A 180 7.94 -10.99 -14.38
C LEU A 180 6.70 -10.21 -13.97
N LEU A 181 6.73 -8.86 -14.02
CA LEU A 181 5.55 -8.05 -13.78
C LEU A 181 4.52 -8.24 -14.89
N GLU A 182 4.95 -8.28 -16.16
CA GLU A 182 4.09 -8.58 -17.31
C GLU A 182 3.45 -9.98 -17.19
N LYS A 183 4.23 -10.98 -16.81
CA LYS A 183 3.73 -12.34 -16.53
C LYS A 183 2.74 -12.35 -15.37
N THR A 184 2.96 -11.52 -14.35
CA THR A 184 2.03 -11.36 -13.21
C THR A 184 0.71 -10.79 -13.68
N ILE A 185 0.72 -9.74 -14.50
CA ILE A 185 -0.47 -9.13 -15.09
C ILE A 185 -1.22 -10.13 -15.97
N ALA A 186 -0.51 -10.85 -16.84
CA ALA A 186 -1.10 -11.87 -17.70
C ALA A 186 -1.76 -12.98 -16.88
N LEU A 187 -1.10 -13.50 -15.84
CA LEU A 187 -1.66 -14.52 -14.97
C LEU A 187 -2.87 -14.01 -14.19
N MET A 188 -2.82 -12.79 -13.65
CA MET A 188 -3.93 -12.15 -12.95
C MET A 188 -5.17 -12.02 -13.84
N ASN A 189 -4.98 -11.76 -15.14
CA ASN A 189 -6.06 -11.62 -16.12
C ASN A 189 -6.50 -12.94 -16.76
N SER A 190 -5.85 -14.08 -16.47
CA SER A 190 -6.20 -15.36 -17.06
C SER A 190 -7.46 -15.99 -16.47
N LYS A 191 -7.78 -15.70 -15.20
CA LYS A 191 -8.97 -16.18 -14.50
C LYS A 191 -9.25 -15.36 -13.23
N LEU A 192 -10.46 -15.53 -12.68
CA LEU A 192 -10.83 -14.93 -11.40
C LEU A 192 -10.08 -15.58 -10.23
N TYR A 193 -9.46 -14.72 -9.40
CA TYR A 193 -8.85 -15.09 -8.14
C TYR A 193 -9.49 -14.30 -7.00
N LEU A 194 -9.49 -14.85 -5.79
CA LEU A 194 -9.97 -14.15 -4.57
C LEU A 194 -9.09 -12.93 -4.22
N THR A 195 -7.80 -13.05 -4.44
CA THR A 195 -6.80 -11.99 -4.28
C THR A 195 -5.95 -11.95 -5.56
N PRO A 196 -6.42 -11.28 -6.63
CA PRO A 196 -5.89 -11.45 -7.98
C PRO A 196 -4.39 -11.17 -8.08
N ASP A 197 -3.96 -9.99 -7.68
CA ASP A 197 -2.58 -9.53 -7.75
C ASP A 197 -1.67 -10.28 -6.77
N GLN A 198 -2.10 -10.48 -5.52
CA GLN A 198 -1.35 -11.23 -4.52
C GLN A 198 -1.13 -12.68 -4.96
N THR A 199 -2.17 -13.33 -5.49
CA THR A 199 -2.07 -14.71 -5.99
C THR A 199 -1.11 -14.81 -7.17
N ALA A 200 -1.19 -13.87 -8.11
CA ALA A 200 -0.31 -13.85 -9.27
C ALA A 200 1.15 -13.58 -8.86
N LEU A 201 1.39 -12.59 -7.99
CA LEU A 201 2.72 -12.31 -7.44
C LEU A 201 3.34 -13.53 -6.76
N ASN A 202 2.58 -14.21 -5.89
CA ASN A 202 3.06 -15.40 -5.20
C ASN A 202 3.46 -16.53 -6.15
N LYS A 203 2.75 -16.69 -7.26
CA LYS A 203 3.06 -17.73 -8.25
C LYS A 203 4.25 -17.38 -9.13
N ILE A 204 4.28 -16.15 -9.64
CA ILE A 204 5.30 -15.71 -10.61
C ILE A 204 6.64 -15.43 -9.92
N PHE A 205 6.62 -14.84 -8.73
CA PHE A 205 7.83 -14.51 -7.98
C PHE A 205 8.30 -15.61 -7.03
N LYS A 206 7.73 -16.81 -7.11
CA LYS A 206 8.21 -17.95 -6.33
C LYS A 206 9.74 -18.07 -6.47
N ASN A 207 10.46 -18.23 -5.34
CA ASN A 207 11.93 -18.25 -5.26
C ASN A 207 12.63 -16.90 -5.57
N LYS A 208 11.91 -15.82 -5.89
CA LYS A 208 12.45 -14.49 -6.17
C LYS A 208 12.19 -13.48 -5.04
N ILE A 209 11.64 -13.95 -3.91
CA ILE A 209 11.25 -13.13 -2.77
C ILE A 209 12.26 -13.29 -1.64
N LYS A 210 12.71 -12.17 -1.07
CA LYS A 210 13.40 -12.11 0.21
C LYS A 210 12.35 -11.96 1.30
N TYR A 211 12.26 -12.92 2.20
CA TYR A 211 11.31 -12.84 3.30
C TYR A 211 11.86 -11.94 4.41
N VAL A 212 11.02 -10.98 4.85
CA VAL A 212 11.31 -10.10 5.99
C VAL A 212 10.38 -10.41 7.16
N SER A 213 10.75 -9.93 8.35
CA SER A 213 9.98 -10.17 9.57
C SER A 213 8.53 -9.68 9.44
N TYR A 214 7.62 -10.42 10.07
CA TYR A 214 6.20 -10.05 10.20
C TYR A 214 5.98 -8.67 10.83
N LYS A 215 6.93 -8.16 11.62
CA LYS A 215 6.86 -6.83 12.23
C LYS A 215 6.71 -5.70 11.21
N TYR A 216 7.11 -5.93 9.96
CA TYR A 216 6.98 -4.96 8.86
C TYR A 216 5.66 -5.07 8.06
N ASN A 217 4.81 -6.03 8.41
CA ASN A 217 3.48 -6.18 7.83
C ASN A 217 2.59 -6.96 8.79
N TRP A 218 2.33 -6.35 9.97
CA TRP A 218 1.56 -6.99 11.04
C TRP A 218 0.07 -6.99 10.72
N GLN A 219 -0.46 -8.16 10.41
CA GLN A 219 -1.82 -8.37 9.95
C GLN A 219 -2.77 -8.92 11.02
N ASN A 220 -2.29 -9.18 12.24
CA ASN A 220 -3.13 -9.76 13.29
C ASN A 220 -4.27 -8.81 13.66
N ARG A 221 -5.45 -9.37 13.85
CA ARG A 221 -6.72 -8.64 13.96
C ARG A 221 -7.23 -8.50 15.38
N LYS A 222 -6.58 -9.14 16.33
CA LYS A 222 -7.03 -9.19 17.74
C LYS A 222 -5.92 -8.77 18.69
N GLY A 223 -6.34 -8.05 19.74
CA GLY A 223 -5.46 -7.63 20.82
C GLY A 223 -4.67 -6.34 20.50
N PRO A 224 -3.92 -5.85 21.48
CA PRO A 224 -3.09 -4.67 21.34
C PRO A 224 -1.92 -4.92 20.37
N LEU A 225 -1.36 -3.85 19.85
CA LEU A 225 -0.20 -3.90 18.96
C LEU A 225 1.04 -4.36 19.75
N PRO A 226 1.76 -5.40 19.33
CA PRO A 226 3.04 -5.76 19.95
C PRO A 226 4.06 -4.63 19.81
N LYS A 227 4.89 -4.43 20.84
CA LYS A 227 5.85 -3.30 20.92
C LYS A 227 6.90 -3.30 19.81
N ASP A 228 7.23 -4.46 19.25
CA ASP A 228 8.21 -4.63 18.18
C ASP A 228 7.65 -4.43 16.78
N VAL A 229 6.33 -4.24 16.65
CA VAL A 229 5.69 -4.01 15.35
C VAL A 229 6.06 -2.63 14.80
N VAL A 230 6.58 -2.64 13.58
CA VAL A 230 7.01 -1.44 12.85
C VAL A 230 5.93 -0.94 11.89
N ILE A 231 5.27 -1.85 11.16
CA ILE A 231 4.16 -1.49 10.26
C ILE A 231 2.95 -2.34 10.60
N ARG A 232 1.86 -1.67 10.94
CA ARG A 232 0.53 -2.24 11.17
C ARG A 232 -0.26 -2.25 9.87
N HIS A 233 -0.77 -3.40 9.45
CA HIS A 233 -1.63 -3.53 8.29
C HIS A 233 -3.05 -3.88 8.71
N TYR A 234 -4.02 -3.04 8.39
CA TYR A 234 -5.44 -3.18 8.72
C TYR A 234 -6.23 -3.87 7.62
N ASN A 235 -5.62 -4.82 6.93
CA ASN A 235 -6.21 -5.54 5.81
C ASN A 235 -7.65 -5.98 6.09
N GLY A 236 -8.51 -5.89 5.06
CA GLY A 236 -9.92 -6.23 5.15
C GLY A 236 -10.15 -7.69 5.53
N ILE A 237 -11.21 -7.94 6.32
CA ILE A 237 -11.69 -9.28 6.63
C ILE A 237 -13.08 -9.49 6.08
N PHE A 238 -13.32 -10.71 5.61
CA PHE A 238 -14.67 -11.16 5.33
C PHE A 238 -15.33 -11.61 6.65
N VAL A 239 -16.46 -11.02 6.96
CA VAL A 239 -17.26 -11.31 8.16
C VAL A 239 -18.61 -11.85 7.70
N TRP A 240 -19.02 -12.99 8.25
CA TRP A 240 -20.27 -13.66 7.88
C TRP A 240 -21.48 -13.10 8.64
N PHE A 241 -21.29 -12.66 9.88
CA PHE A 241 -22.39 -12.22 10.74
C PHE A 241 -22.32 -10.71 10.99
N PRO A 242 -23.43 -9.95 11.03
CA PRO A 242 -24.84 -10.37 10.85
C PRO A 242 -25.26 -10.69 9.41
N TYR A 243 -24.43 -10.27 8.41
CA TYR A 243 -24.57 -10.59 7.00
C TYR A 243 -23.18 -10.64 6.35
N PRO A 244 -22.99 -11.33 5.23
CA PRO A 244 -21.69 -11.40 4.57
C PRO A 244 -21.21 -10.03 4.12
N HIS A 245 -20.11 -9.53 4.70
CA HIS A 245 -19.51 -8.22 4.35
C HIS A 245 -18.01 -8.20 4.57
N PHE A 246 -17.31 -7.27 3.88
CA PHE A 246 -15.92 -6.96 4.17
C PHE A 246 -15.85 -5.88 5.26
N PHE A 247 -15.11 -6.15 6.33
CA PHE A 247 -14.78 -5.20 7.36
C PHE A 247 -13.33 -4.75 7.19
N HIS A 248 -13.13 -3.46 6.93
CA HIS A 248 -11.81 -2.83 6.94
C HIS A 248 -11.53 -2.30 8.34
N GLY A 249 -10.40 -2.72 8.89
CA GLY A 249 -10.05 -2.41 10.28
C GLY A 249 -9.32 -1.08 10.48
N LEU A 250 -9.12 -0.26 9.43
CA LEU A 250 -8.43 1.02 9.53
C LEU A 250 -9.21 1.97 10.48
N PRO A 251 -8.56 2.64 11.44
CA PRO A 251 -9.21 3.61 12.32
C PRO A 251 -9.63 4.85 11.51
N THR A 252 -10.92 4.97 11.29
CA THR A 252 -11.56 6.13 10.63
C THR A 252 -12.55 6.78 11.55
N ASP A 253 -12.95 8.04 11.27
CA ASP A 253 -13.88 8.79 12.09
C ASP A 253 -15.18 8.01 12.37
N ASP A 254 -15.66 7.27 11.37
CA ASP A 254 -16.92 6.54 11.41
C ASP A 254 -16.86 5.27 12.28
N ASN A 255 -15.67 4.74 12.56
CA ASN A 255 -15.51 3.46 13.25
C ASN A 255 -14.65 3.50 14.51
N LEU A 256 -14.12 4.65 14.92
CA LEU A 256 -13.16 4.78 16.02
C LEU A 256 -13.61 4.14 17.33
N LYS A 257 -14.86 4.37 17.75
CA LYS A 257 -15.42 3.75 18.97
C LYS A 257 -15.40 2.22 18.89
N ARG A 258 -15.74 1.67 17.72
CA ARG A 258 -15.71 0.23 17.46
C ARG A 258 -14.27 -0.28 17.41
N PHE A 259 -13.38 0.46 16.77
CA PHE A 259 -11.96 0.17 16.67
C PHE A 259 -11.32 0.03 18.05
N TYR A 260 -11.42 1.03 18.91
CA TYR A 260 -10.85 0.99 20.26
C TYR A 260 -11.44 -0.14 21.14
N ARG A 261 -12.75 -0.35 21.05
CA ARG A 261 -13.39 -1.46 21.80
C ARG A 261 -12.88 -2.84 21.38
N GLN A 262 -12.61 -3.04 20.08
CA GLN A 262 -12.22 -4.35 19.55
C GLN A 262 -10.72 -4.60 19.59
N ARG A 263 -9.91 -3.58 19.40
CA ARG A 263 -8.47 -3.73 19.21
C ARG A 263 -7.65 -3.24 20.38
N LYS A 264 -8.13 -2.24 21.13
CA LYS A 264 -7.37 -1.60 22.22
C LYS A 264 -6.01 -1.06 21.74
N GLU A 265 -5.92 -0.65 20.48
CA GLU A 265 -4.73 -0.06 19.86
C GLU A 265 -4.85 1.46 19.96
N HIS A 266 -3.89 2.11 20.64
CA HIS A 266 -3.79 3.57 20.84
C HIS A 266 -2.50 4.15 20.29
N ASP A 267 -1.69 3.33 19.61
CA ASP A 267 -0.35 3.70 19.11
C ASP A 267 -0.38 4.79 18.03
N PHE A 268 -1.54 5.04 17.43
CA PHE A 268 -1.72 6.00 16.33
C PHE A 268 -2.69 7.15 16.66
N ASP A 269 -3.11 7.29 17.92
CA ASP A 269 -4.09 8.29 18.34
C ASP A 269 -3.67 9.70 17.95
N ASP A 270 -2.42 10.06 18.17
CA ASP A 270 -1.85 11.35 17.80
C ASP A 270 -1.89 11.63 16.29
N THR A 271 -1.76 10.60 15.47
CA THR A 271 -1.84 10.71 14.01
C THR A 271 -3.28 10.77 13.54
N ILE A 272 -4.16 10.00 14.17
CA ILE A 272 -5.60 10.03 13.91
C ILE A 272 -6.18 11.41 14.21
N GLU A 273 -5.82 11.99 15.36
CA GLU A 273 -6.26 13.34 15.73
C GLU A 273 -5.71 14.41 14.76
N LEU A 274 -4.44 14.31 14.36
CA LEU A 274 -3.86 15.20 13.35
C LEU A 274 -4.62 15.14 12.02
N VAL A 275 -4.96 13.94 11.53
CA VAL A 275 -5.72 13.78 10.28
C VAL A 275 -7.16 14.34 10.43
N LYS A 276 -7.79 14.19 11.58
CA LYS A 276 -9.09 14.82 11.86
C LYS A 276 -9.02 16.35 11.86
N GLU A 277 -7.99 16.91 12.47
CA GLU A 277 -7.76 18.35 12.47
C GLU A 277 -7.56 18.88 11.05
N TYR A 278 -6.73 18.21 10.25
CA TYR A 278 -6.54 18.58 8.84
C TYR A 278 -7.86 18.53 8.05
N LYS A 279 -8.65 17.47 8.23
CA LYS A 279 -9.97 17.34 7.59
C LYS A 279 -10.92 18.47 8.00
N LYS A 280 -10.92 18.85 9.29
CA LYS A 280 -11.75 19.96 9.79
C LYS A 280 -11.33 21.29 9.16
N ASN A 281 -10.03 21.52 9.04
CA ASN A 281 -9.48 22.78 8.53
C ASN A 281 -9.46 22.87 7.00
N ASN A 282 -9.55 21.72 6.30
CA ASN A 282 -9.48 21.64 4.83
C ASN A 282 -10.56 20.69 4.30
N PRO A 283 -11.86 20.95 4.52
CA PRO A 283 -12.95 20.01 4.20
C PRO A 283 -13.00 19.64 2.70
N ASN A 284 -12.55 20.52 1.82
CA ASN A 284 -12.55 20.29 0.37
C ASN A 284 -11.48 19.28 -0.10
N LEU A 285 -10.49 18.94 0.75
CA LEU A 285 -9.43 17.99 0.41
C LEU A 285 -9.76 16.56 0.85
N PHE A 286 -10.70 16.37 1.76
CA PHE A 286 -11.03 15.10 2.41
C PHE A 286 -12.47 14.67 2.04
#